data_2101acc4816e6665784c0b04f4a07b02
#
_entry.id   2101acc4816e6665784c0b04f4a07b02
#
_cell.length_a   1.000
_cell.length_b   1.000
_cell.length_c   1.000
_cell.angle_alpha   90.00
_cell.angle_beta   90.00
_cell.angle_gamma   90.00
#
_symmetry.space_group_name_H-M   'P 1'
#
loop_
_entity.id
_entity.type
_entity.pdbx_description
1 polymer ?
#
loop_
_entity_poly.entity_id
_entity_poly.type
_entity_poly.pdbx_seq_one_letter_code
_entity_poly.pdbx_strand_id
1 'polypeptide(L)'
;MATRREAILSAIATTLAGTTGVGSRIYRNRAEPLSRAESPAIVIEPANDLAQQNTSLPTLDWTLRVRIVVISRATLADQAADPTIESLHAKLMTDLTLGGLAIDVQPAQVTFDFVEADVPAAVIACEYDIRYRTSVLSLT
;
A
#
# COMPACT_ATOMS: atom_id res chain seq x y z
N MET A 1 18.11 -1.27 13.71
CA MET A 1 17.19 -2.36 13.40
C MET A 1 15.83 -1.79 13.04
N ALA A 2 15.23 -2.28 11.96
CA ALA A 2 13.94 -1.77 11.53
C ALA A 2 12.81 -2.30 12.43
N THR A 3 11.75 -1.48 12.60
CA THR A 3 10.53 -1.96 13.24
C THR A 3 9.83 -2.98 12.34
N ARG A 4 8.95 -3.78 12.92
CA ARG A 4 8.12 -4.70 12.14
C ARG A 4 7.29 -3.95 11.10
N ARG A 5 6.76 -2.78 11.46
CA ARG A 5 6.03 -1.91 10.52
C ARG A 5 6.89 -1.55 9.31
N GLU A 6 8.12 -1.11 9.53
CA GLU A 6 9.01 -0.74 8.43
C GLU A 6 9.33 -1.96 7.55
N ALA A 7 9.56 -3.11 8.15
CA ALA A 7 9.79 -4.35 7.41
C ALA A 7 8.58 -4.71 6.54
N ILE A 8 7.36 -4.52 7.07
CA ILE A 8 6.12 -4.77 6.32
C ILE A 8 6.00 -3.82 5.14
N LEU A 9 6.26 -2.52 5.35
CA LEU A 9 6.17 -1.54 4.26
C LEU A 9 7.20 -1.83 3.16
N SER A 10 8.41 -2.22 3.54
CA SER A 10 9.43 -2.62 2.58
C SER A 10 9.04 -3.89 1.81
N ALA A 11 8.42 -4.85 2.49
CA ALA A 11 7.95 -6.08 1.86
C ALA A 11 6.83 -5.79 0.86
N ILE A 12 5.95 -4.84 1.17
CA ILE A 12 4.90 -4.43 0.23
C ILE A 12 5.52 -3.83 -1.03
N ALA A 13 6.50 -2.94 -0.88
CA ALA A 13 7.18 -2.34 -2.03
C ALA A 13 7.83 -3.41 -2.91
N THR A 14 8.47 -4.39 -2.31
CA THR A 14 9.09 -5.50 -3.04
C THR A 14 8.04 -6.37 -3.74
N THR A 15 6.94 -6.66 -3.05
CA THR A 15 5.84 -7.48 -3.59
C THR A 15 5.19 -6.81 -4.79
N LEU A 16 5.04 -5.50 -4.77
CA LEU A 16 4.39 -4.75 -5.85
C LEU A 16 5.32 -4.41 -7.01
N ALA A 17 6.61 -4.69 -6.90
CA ALA A 17 7.52 -4.49 -8.02
C ALA A 17 7.07 -5.30 -9.24
N GLY A 18 7.05 -4.67 -10.41
CA GLY A 18 6.59 -5.30 -11.64
C GLY A 18 5.08 -5.31 -11.82
N THR A 19 4.32 -4.57 -11.02
CA THR A 19 2.87 -4.40 -11.22
C THR A 19 2.60 -3.86 -12.62
N THR A 20 1.55 -4.36 -13.24
CA THR A 20 1.19 -4.02 -14.62
C THR A 20 1.13 -2.51 -14.84
N GLY A 21 1.85 -2.03 -15.84
CA GLY A 21 1.89 -0.63 -16.23
C GLY A 21 2.80 0.24 -15.40
N VAL A 22 3.28 -0.23 -14.25
CA VAL A 22 4.07 0.56 -13.30
C VAL A 22 5.56 0.24 -13.38
N GLY A 23 5.90 -1.06 -13.50
CA GLY A 23 7.29 -1.49 -13.50
C GLY A 23 8.00 -1.15 -12.20
N SER A 24 8.97 -0.23 -12.26
CA SER A 24 9.75 0.20 -11.10
C SER A 24 9.25 1.53 -10.51
N ARG A 25 8.18 2.10 -11.02
CA ARG A 25 7.64 3.39 -10.52
C ARG A 25 6.81 3.18 -9.25
N ILE A 26 7.47 2.70 -8.21
CA ILE A 26 6.87 2.46 -6.90
C ILE A 26 7.63 3.31 -5.90
N TYR A 27 6.93 4.23 -5.24
CA TYR A 27 7.53 5.21 -4.35
C TYR A 27 6.96 5.10 -2.94
N ARG A 28 7.76 5.52 -1.97
CA ARG A 28 7.32 5.58 -0.59
C ARG A 28 7.25 7.04 -0.14
N ASN A 29 6.07 7.46 0.33
CA ASN A 29 5.85 8.79 0.92
C ASN A 29 6.33 9.92 0.02
N ARG A 30 6.06 9.80 -1.29
CA ARG A 30 6.51 10.81 -2.24
C ARG A 30 5.65 12.07 -2.13
N ALA A 31 6.26 13.20 -1.83
CA ALA A 31 5.59 14.49 -1.73
C ALA A 31 5.56 15.25 -3.07
N GLU A 32 6.48 14.94 -3.98
CA GLU A 32 6.58 15.64 -5.25
C GLU A 32 5.53 15.15 -6.26
N PRO A 33 4.98 16.05 -7.08
CA PRO A 33 4.07 15.64 -8.15
C PRO A 33 4.76 14.70 -9.14
N LEU A 34 3.98 13.78 -9.70
CA LEU A 34 4.47 12.88 -10.74
C LEU A 34 4.37 13.56 -12.10
N SER A 35 5.39 13.39 -12.94
CA SER A 35 5.35 13.82 -14.32
C SER A 35 4.50 12.88 -15.17
N ARG A 36 4.16 13.31 -16.40
CA ARG A 36 3.41 12.47 -17.33
C ARG A 36 4.14 11.17 -17.65
N ALA A 37 5.47 11.22 -17.72
CA ALA A 37 6.28 10.04 -18.01
C ALA A 37 6.27 9.02 -16.86
N GLU A 38 5.84 9.41 -15.68
CA GLU A 38 5.76 8.57 -14.49
C GLU A 38 4.35 7.99 -14.26
N SER A 39 3.49 8.05 -15.26
CA SER A 39 2.12 7.52 -15.15
C SER A 39 2.02 6.18 -15.89
N PRO A 40 1.32 5.18 -15.33
CA PRO A 40 0.85 5.11 -13.95
C PRO A 40 1.98 4.86 -12.95
N ALA A 41 1.76 5.24 -11.71
CA ALA A 41 2.73 5.05 -10.64
C ALA A 41 2.01 4.65 -9.35
N ILE A 42 2.76 4.00 -8.45
CA ILE A 42 2.25 3.59 -7.14
C ILE A 42 3.02 4.35 -6.07
N VAL A 43 2.28 4.89 -5.09
CA VAL A 43 2.86 5.49 -3.89
C VAL A 43 2.33 4.72 -2.68
N ILE A 44 3.24 4.21 -1.86
CA ILE A 44 2.92 3.46 -0.66
C ILE A 44 3.10 4.36 0.54
N GLU A 45 2.04 4.52 1.34
CA GLU A 45 2.11 5.34 2.54
C GLU A 45 1.31 4.70 3.68
N PRO A 46 1.82 4.75 4.92
CA PRO A 46 1.05 4.31 6.07
C PRO A 46 0.01 5.37 6.43
N ALA A 47 -1.20 4.93 6.74
CA ALA A 47 -2.26 5.85 7.18
C ALA A 47 -2.32 5.91 8.70
N ASN A 48 -2.43 4.77 9.37
CA ASN A 48 -2.38 4.68 10.82
C ASN A 48 -2.01 3.26 11.23
N ASP A 49 -1.72 3.09 12.51
CA ASP A 49 -1.37 1.79 13.08
C ASP A 49 -1.97 1.73 14.48
N LEU A 50 -2.92 0.83 14.68
CA LEU A 50 -3.66 0.70 15.93
C LEU A 50 -3.15 -0.51 16.71
N ALA A 51 -2.79 -0.28 17.98
CA ALA A 51 -2.34 -1.34 18.87
C ALA A 51 -3.49 -1.80 19.75
N GLN A 52 -3.55 -3.10 19.98
CA GLN A 52 -4.56 -3.68 20.85
C GLN A 52 -3.94 -4.86 21.62
N GLN A 53 -4.17 -4.90 22.92
CA GLN A 53 -3.75 -6.03 23.74
C GLN A 53 -4.91 -7.00 23.86
N ASN A 54 -4.86 -8.10 23.09
CA ASN A 54 -5.95 -9.06 23.01
C ASN A 54 -5.75 -10.29 23.92
N THR A 55 -4.58 -10.40 24.56
CA THR A 55 -4.24 -11.54 25.41
C THR A 55 -3.63 -11.06 26.72
N SER A 56 -3.55 -11.94 27.71
CA SER A 56 -2.84 -11.65 28.95
C SER A 56 -1.32 -11.77 28.82
N LEU A 57 -0.83 -12.25 27.68
CA LEU A 57 0.59 -12.31 27.39
C LEU A 57 1.10 -10.92 27.04
N PRO A 58 2.39 -10.63 27.27
CA PRO A 58 2.95 -9.30 26.98
C PRO A 58 3.18 -9.12 25.48
N THR A 59 2.12 -9.22 24.69
CA THR A 59 2.13 -9.03 23.24
C THR A 59 1.10 -8.01 22.85
N LEU A 60 1.37 -7.31 21.74
CA LEU A 60 0.46 -6.34 21.15
C LEU A 60 0.10 -6.79 19.73
N ASP A 61 -1.19 -6.77 19.45
CA ASP A 61 -1.70 -6.97 18.10
C ASP A 61 -1.90 -5.61 17.46
N TRP A 62 -1.29 -5.42 16.30
CA TRP A 62 -1.35 -4.18 15.56
C TRP A 62 -2.18 -4.36 14.30
N THR A 63 -2.91 -3.33 13.92
CA THR A 63 -3.57 -3.24 12.62
C THR A 63 -3.04 -2.02 11.91
N LEU A 64 -2.16 -2.24 10.95
CA LEU A 64 -1.56 -1.19 10.15
C LEU A 64 -2.42 -0.95 8.92
N ARG A 65 -2.96 0.26 8.79
CA ARG A 65 -3.64 0.65 7.57
C ARG A 65 -2.63 1.27 6.62
N VAL A 66 -2.45 0.61 5.48
CA VAL A 66 -1.56 1.07 4.42
C VAL A 66 -2.40 1.57 3.27
N ARG A 67 -2.05 2.75 2.78
CA ARG A 67 -2.67 3.32 1.59
C ARG A 67 -1.73 3.09 0.41
N ILE A 68 -2.22 2.36 -0.59
CA ILE A 68 -1.48 2.12 -1.82
C ILE A 68 -2.16 2.97 -2.88
N VAL A 69 -1.52 4.07 -3.26
CA VAL A 69 -2.12 5.07 -4.13
C VAL A 69 -1.64 4.84 -5.55
N VAL A 70 -2.59 4.64 -6.46
CA VAL A 70 -2.31 4.54 -7.90
C VAL A 70 -2.65 5.89 -8.51
N ILE A 71 -1.66 6.49 -9.17
CA ILE A 71 -1.83 7.77 -9.86
C ILE A 71 -1.72 7.50 -11.35
N SER A 72 -2.77 7.85 -12.09
CA SER A 72 -2.83 7.63 -13.53
C SER A 72 -3.31 8.90 -14.24
N ARG A 73 -2.71 9.19 -15.39
CA ARG A 73 -3.07 10.34 -16.22
C ARG A 73 -3.53 9.84 -17.57
N ALA A 74 -4.78 10.07 -17.90
CA ALA A 74 -5.37 9.70 -19.19
C ALA A 74 -6.72 10.39 -19.33
N THR A 75 -7.29 10.38 -20.54
CA THR A 75 -8.64 10.91 -20.77
C THR A 75 -9.68 10.21 -19.89
N LEU A 76 -9.57 8.88 -19.76
CA LEU A 76 -10.35 8.09 -18.80
C LEU A 76 -9.36 7.52 -17.78
N ALA A 77 -8.96 8.36 -16.81
CA ALA A 77 -7.86 8.03 -15.91
C ALA A 77 -8.18 6.84 -14.99
N ASP A 78 -9.42 6.70 -14.55
CA ASP A 78 -9.86 5.57 -13.73
C ASP A 78 -9.80 4.26 -14.52
N GLN A 79 -10.24 4.27 -15.76
CA GLN A 79 -10.17 3.10 -16.63
C GLN A 79 -8.72 2.71 -16.92
N ALA A 80 -7.85 3.70 -17.13
CA ALA A 80 -6.43 3.45 -17.37
C ALA A 80 -5.73 2.86 -16.14
N ALA A 81 -6.19 3.18 -14.94
CA ALA A 81 -5.63 2.67 -13.71
C ALA A 81 -6.12 1.27 -13.35
N ASP A 82 -7.22 0.83 -13.91
CA ASP A 82 -7.88 -0.42 -13.51
C ASP A 82 -6.99 -1.67 -13.63
N PRO A 83 -6.25 -1.89 -14.75
CA PRO A 83 -5.34 -3.03 -14.83
C PRO A 83 -4.23 -2.99 -13.77
N THR A 84 -3.77 -1.80 -13.41
CA THR A 84 -2.75 -1.64 -12.38
C THR A 84 -3.31 -2.03 -11.01
N ILE A 85 -4.53 -1.61 -10.70
CA ILE A 85 -5.20 -1.94 -9.44
C ILE A 85 -5.43 -3.44 -9.34
N GLU A 86 -5.91 -4.07 -10.40
CA GLU A 86 -6.11 -5.52 -10.41
C GLU A 86 -4.79 -6.26 -10.17
N SER A 87 -3.72 -5.83 -10.83
CA SER A 87 -2.41 -6.45 -10.70
C SER A 87 -1.84 -6.29 -9.28
N LEU A 88 -1.92 -5.10 -8.70
CA LEU A 88 -1.41 -4.89 -7.34
C LEU A 88 -2.19 -5.69 -6.31
N HIS A 89 -3.51 -5.77 -6.48
CA HIS A 89 -4.34 -6.55 -5.57
C HIS A 89 -3.98 -8.04 -5.64
N ALA A 90 -3.86 -8.59 -6.84
CA ALA A 90 -3.49 -9.98 -7.02
C ALA A 90 -2.12 -10.29 -6.42
N LYS A 91 -1.14 -9.41 -6.62
CA LYS A 91 0.20 -9.59 -6.05
C LYS A 91 0.18 -9.56 -4.52
N LEU A 92 -0.55 -8.59 -3.96
CA LEU A 92 -0.59 -8.41 -2.52
C LEU A 92 -1.32 -9.56 -1.82
N MET A 93 -2.38 -10.08 -2.43
CA MET A 93 -3.18 -11.15 -1.86
C MET A 93 -2.61 -12.54 -2.11
N THR A 94 -1.52 -12.65 -2.86
CA THR A 94 -0.87 -13.95 -3.10
C THR A 94 -0.24 -14.50 -1.82
N ASP A 95 0.32 -13.64 -0.98
CA ASP A 95 0.89 -14.06 0.30
C ASP A 95 0.38 -13.13 1.40
N LEU A 96 -0.60 -13.59 2.15
CA LEU A 96 -1.26 -12.81 3.19
C LEU A 96 -0.38 -12.57 4.42
N THR A 97 0.77 -13.23 4.49
CA THR A 97 1.71 -13.07 5.60
C THR A 97 2.91 -12.19 5.25
N LEU A 98 3.04 -11.77 4.00
CA LEU A 98 4.18 -10.97 3.53
C LEU A 98 5.52 -11.60 3.92
N GLY A 99 5.66 -12.89 3.67
CA GLY A 99 6.87 -13.63 4.01
C GLY A 99 7.01 -13.93 5.50
N GLY A 100 5.91 -13.96 6.24
CA GLY A 100 5.92 -14.24 7.67
C GLY A 100 6.00 -13.01 8.55
N LEU A 101 5.98 -11.80 7.97
CA LEU A 101 6.02 -10.55 8.74
C LEU A 101 4.66 -10.17 9.30
N ALA A 102 3.58 -10.60 8.65
CA ALA A 102 2.22 -10.25 9.02
C ALA A 102 1.41 -11.50 9.35
N ILE A 103 0.34 -11.32 10.11
CA ILE A 103 -0.64 -12.37 10.39
C ILE A 103 -1.60 -12.49 9.21
N ASP A 104 -2.03 -11.34 8.69
CA ASP A 104 -3.07 -11.30 7.67
C ASP A 104 -3.04 -9.95 6.95
N VAL A 105 -3.52 -9.97 5.70
CA VAL A 105 -3.70 -8.76 4.88
C VAL A 105 -5.15 -8.77 4.39
N GLN A 106 -5.88 -7.70 4.67
CA GLN A 106 -7.28 -7.58 4.27
C GLN A 106 -7.53 -6.28 3.54
N PRO A 107 -8.22 -6.30 2.39
CA PRO A 107 -8.65 -5.05 1.75
C PRO A 107 -9.67 -4.33 2.63
N ALA A 108 -9.53 -3.02 2.72
CA ALA A 108 -10.42 -2.20 3.54
C ALA A 108 -11.36 -1.36 2.69
N GLN A 109 -10.80 -0.52 1.82
CA GLN A 109 -11.61 0.32 0.94
C GLN A 109 -10.77 0.84 -0.21
N VAL A 110 -11.44 1.35 -1.23
CA VAL A 110 -10.83 2.05 -2.35
C VAL A 110 -11.49 3.42 -2.45
N THR A 111 -10.69 4.47 -2.45
CA THR A 111 -11.16 5.85 -2.52
C THR A 111 -10.67 6.47 -3.83
N PHE A 112 -11.56 7.19 -4.52
CA PHE A 112 -11.26 7.81 -5.80
C PHE A 112 -11.22 9.32 -5.65
N ASP A 113 -10.20 9.94 -6.24
CA ASP A 113 -10.07 11.37 -6.32
C ASP A 113 -9.62 11.73 -7.74
N PHE A 114 -10.23 12.76 -8.32
CA PHE A 114 -9.95 13.17 -9.69
C PHE A 114 -9.42 14.60 -9.69
N VAL A 115 -8.33 14.81 -10.39
CA VAL A 115 -7.68 16.12 -10.50
C VAL A 115 -7.81 16.59 -11.94
N GLU A 116 -8.36 17.79 -12.11
CA GLU A 116 -8.42 18.43 -13.42
C GLU A 116 -7.06 19.03 -13.76
N ALA A 117 -6.59 18.68 -14.95
CA ALA A 117 -5.32 19.15 -15.49
C ALA A 117 -5.41 19.10 -17.02
N ASP A 118 -4.35 19.46 -17.73
CA ASP A 118 -4.27 19.33 -19.19
C ASP A 118 -4.64 17.91 -19.62
N VAL A 119 -4.09 16.91 -18.91
CA VAL A 119 -4.52 15.53 -18.98
C VAL A 119 -5.12 15.18 -17.63
N PRO A 120 -6.38 14.75 -17.57
CA PRO A 120 -6.99 14.40 -16.28
C PRO A 120 -6.18 13.38 -15.54
N ALA A 121 -6.14 13.49 -14.22
CA ALA A 121 -5.46 12.54 -13.36
C ALA A 121 -6.45 11.90 -12.39
N ALA A 122 -6.31 10.59 -12.17
CA ALA A 122 -7.01 9.88 -11.12
C ALA A 122 -6.01 9.51 -10.04
N VAL A 123 -6.37 9.77 -8.80
CA VAL A 123 -5.64 9.36 -7.61
C VAL A 123 -6.52 8.35 -6.88
N ILE A 124 -6.16 7.08 -6.96
CA ILE A 124 -6.98 6.00 -6.44
C ILE A 124 -6.23 5.37 -5.27
N ALA A 125 -6.77 5.53 -4.07
CA ALA A 125 -6.17 5.02 -2.85
C ALA A 125 -6.80 3.68 -2.50
N CYS A 126 -6.00 2.61 -2.62
CA CYS A 126 -6.39 1.27 -2.21
C CYS A 126 -5.86 1.06 -0.79
N GLU A 127 -6.76 0.93 0.17
CA GLU A 127 -6.38 0.77 1.56
C GLU A 127 -6.50 -0.67 1.99
N TYR A 128 -5.46 -1.14 2.68
CA TYR A 128 -5.38 -2.51 3.21
C TYR A 128 -5.06 -2.46 4.68
N ASP A 129 -5.69 -3.34 5.45
CA ASP A 129 -5.39 -3.53 6.86
C ASP A 129 -4.49 -4.73 7.01
N ILE A 130 -3.31 -4.50 7.59
CA ILE A 130 -2.28 -5.52 7.78
C ILE A 130 -2.14 -5.77 9.28
N ARG A 131 -2.45 -7.00 9.70
CA ARG A 131 -2.37 -7.38 11.10
C ARG A 131 -1.03 -8.02 11.38
N TYR A 132 -0.39 -7.58 12.45
CA TYR A 132 0.87 -8.14 12.90
C TYR A 132 0.99 -8.06 14.42
N ARG A 133 1.97 -8.74 14.96
CA ARG A 133 2.14 -8.83 16.40
C ARG A 133 3.57 -8.49 16.79
N THR A 134 3.70 -7.76 17.91
CA THR A 134 4.98 -7.48 18.53
C THR A 134 4.89 -7.77 20.03
N SER A 135 6.05 -7.78 20.70
CA SER A 135 6.05 -7.75 22.16
C SER A 135 5.66 -6.35 22.63
N VAL A 136 5.26 -6.21 23.91
CA VAL A 136 4.96 -4.89 24.49
C VAL A 136 6.23 -4.04 24.66
N LEU A 137 7.41 -4.65 24.65
CA LEU A 137 8.68 -3.98 24.91
C LEU A 137 9.40 -3.54 23.64
N SER A 138 9.02 -4.04 22.48
CA SER A 138 9.76 -3.77 21.26
C SER A 138 8.82 -3.77 20.05
N LEU A 139 9.09 -2.89 19.09
CA LEU A 139 8.35 -2.82 17.83
C LEU A 139 8.96 -3.70 16.73
N THR A 140 9.96 -4.48 17.04
CA THR A 140 10.58 -5.40 16.07
C THR A 140 9.89 -6.76 15.99
#